data_b5b4e8814373f266313d89bf2e873922
#
_entry.id   b5b4e8814373f266313d89bf2e873922
#
_cell.length_a   1.000
_cell.length_b   1.000
_cell.length_c   1.000
_cell.angle_alpha   90.00
_cell.angle_beta   90.00
_cell.angle_gamma   90.00
#
_symmetry.space_group_name_H-M   'P 1'
#
loop_
_entity.id
_entity.type
_entity.pdbx_description
1 polymer ?
#
loop_
_entity_poly.entity_id
_entity_poly.type
_entity_poly.pdbx_seq_one_letter_code
_entity_poly.pdbx_strand_id
1 'polypeptide(L)'
;MKTRARILEVARRLFNEQGEAHTTNQQVAAAAGIAVGNLWYHFRTRDDLRAALSLAAARDYRAALAQADGPAPATERYVRYTLGTMRAMWDHRFLTEDAAARRASAGSGLMREQYGRLRALLDELAGEGAFASGPADVDDLAPALWMVVRHWPDHLREIEGVAAPTPGQWRRGFDLKLAILNRIMTPASFAELQACVAALDVARLDATS
;
A
#
# COMPACT_ATOMS: atom_id res chain seq x y z
N MET A 1 1.26 -7.83 -24.41
CA MET A 1 1.34 -8.32 -23.02
C MET A 1 1.27 -9.84 -23.01
N LYS A 2 2.16 -10.57 -22.30
CA LYS A 2 2.11 -12.04 -22.25
C LYS A 2 0.81 -12.50 -21.56
N THR A 3 0.18 -13.58 -22.02
CA THR A 3 -1.11 -14.09 -21.52
C THR A 3 -1.14 -14.23 -19.99
N ARG A 4 -0.06 -14.78 -19.38
CA ARG A 4 0.05 -14.94 -17.93
C ARG A 4 -0.06 -13.60 -17.17
N ALA A 5 0.56 -12.53 -17.65
CA ALA A 5 0.50 -11.21 -17.04
C ALA A 5 -0.91 -10.60 -17.14
N ARG A 6 -1.59 -10.82 -18.28
CA ARG A 6 -2.97 -10.38 -18.47
C ARG A 6 -3.95 -11.10 -17.52
N ILE A 7 -3.76 -12.39 -17.30
CA ILE A 7 -4.56 -13.16 -16.33
C ILE A 7 -4.40 -12.57 -14.94
N LEU A 8 -3.16 -12.30 -14.50
CA LEU A 8 -2.88 -11.74 -13.17
C LEU A 8 -3.50 -10.35 -12.99
N GLU A 9 -3.41 -9.49 -14.00
CA GLU A 9 -4.00 -8.15 -13.94
C GLU A 9 -5.53 -8.20 -13.82
N VAL A 10 -6.18 -9.02 -14.67
CA VAL A 10 -7.62 -9.21 -14.65
C VAL A 10 -8.08 -9.82 -13.32
N ALA A 11 -7.38 -10.86 -12.84
CA ALA A 11 -7.71 -11.49 -11.56
C ALA A 11 -7.58 -10.50 -10.40
N ARG A 12 -6.49 -9.71 -10.36
CA ARG A 12 -6.29 -8.67 -9.34
C ARG A 12 -7.44 -7.66 -9.34
N ARG A 13 -7.84 -7.18 -10.52
CA ARG A 13 -8.94 -6.24 -10.67
C ARG A 13 -10.26 -6.85 -10.16
N LEU A 14 -10.63 -8.04 -10.61
CA LEU A 14 -11.87 -8.69 -10.19
C LEU A 14 -11.88 -9.00 -8.68
N PHE A 15 -10.74 -9.43 -8.12
CA PHE A 15 -10.63 -9.68 -6.68
C PHE A 15 -10.78 -8.39 -5.87
N ASN A 16 -10.25 -7.29 -6.35
CA ASN A 16 -10.41 -5.97 -5.74
C ASN A 16 -11.85 -5.42 -5.81
N GLU A 17 -12.59 -5.76 -6.89
CA GLU A 17 -13.94 -5.24 -7.15
C GLU A 17 -15.04 -6.09 -6.49
N GLN A 18 -14.88 -7.40 -6.51
CA GLN A 18 -15.93 -8.36 -6.15
C GLN A 18 -15.56 -9.23 -4.94
N GLY A 19 -14.32 -9.14 -4.48
CA GLY A 19 -13.74 -10.07 -3.50
C GLY A 19 -13.26 -11.38 -4.14
N GLU A 20 -12.21 -11.94 -3.57
CA GLU A 20 -11.65 -13.22 -4.07
C GLU A 20 -12.67 -14.35 -3.99
N ALA A 21 -13.39 -14.48 -2.89
CA ALA A 21 -14.36 -15.55 -2.66
C ALA A 21 -15.52 -15.57 -3.68
N HIS A 22 -15.88 -14.41 -4.21
CA HIS A 22 -17.00 -14.24 -5.15
C HIS A 22 -16.57 -14.24 -6.63
N THR A 23 -15.27 -14.28 -6.91
CA THR A 23 -14.74 -14.30 -8.28
C THR A 23 -14.42 -15.74 -8.71
N THR A 24 -15.04 -16.22 -9.78
CA THR A 24 -14.80 -17.57 -10.34
C THR A 24 -13.68 -17.56 -11.37
N ASN A 25 -13.05 -18.73 -11.60
CA ASN A 25 -12.05 -18.87 -12.67
C ASN A 25 -12.64 -18.65 -14.07
N GLN A 26 -13.94 -18.94 -14.25
CA GLN A 26 -14.65 -18.65 -15.50
C GLN A 26 -14.74 -17.15 -15.75
N GLN A 27 -15.06 -16.35 -14.73
CA GLN A 27 -15.09 -14.88 -14.84
C GLN A 27 -13.69 -14.32 -15.14
N VAL A 28 -12.65 -14.84 -14.49
CA VAL A 28 -11.26 -14.42 -14.77
C VAL A 28 -10.87 -14.76 -16.22
N ALA A 29 -11.16 -15.98 -16.69
CA ALA A 29 -10.85 -16.39 -18.06
C ALA A 29 -11.61 -15.56 -19.09
N ALA A 30 -12.91 -15.37 -18.89
CA ALA A 30 -13.76 -14.56 -19.77
C ALA A 30 -13.26 -13.11 -19.86
N ALA A 31 -13.00 -12.48 -18.71
CA ALA A 31 -12.49 -11.10 -18.67
C ALA A 31 -11.05 -10.98 -19.24
N ALA A 32 -10.25 -12.05 -19.14
CA ALA A 32 -8.94 -12.13 -19.80
C ALA A 32 -9.01 -12.46 -21.30
N GLY A 33 -10.20 -12.73 -21.85
CA GLY A 33 -10.38 -13.08 -23.26
C GLY A 33 -9.71 -14.42 -23.65
N ILE A 34 -9.78 -15.43 -22.74
CA ILE A 34 -9.19 -16.76 -22.96
C ILE A 34 -10.18 -17.88 -22.56
N ALA A 35 -9.96 -19.07 -23.08
CA ALA A 35 -10.68 -20.24 -22.61
C ALA A 35 -10.22 -20.63 -21.17
N VAL A 36 -11.13 -21.18 -20.37
CA VAL A 36 -10.83 -21.64 -18.98
C VAL A 36 -9.70 -22.65 -18.95
N GLY A 37 -9.61 -23.54 -19.95
CA GLY A 37 -8.49 -24.50 -20.07
C GLY A 37 -7.14 -23.82 -20.21
N ASN A 38 -7.08 -22.65 -20.87
CA ASN A 38 -5.85 -21.87 -20.99
C ASN A 38 -5.46 -21.19 -19.65
N LEU A 39 -6.43 -20.80 -18.84
CA LEU A 39 -6.17 -20.33 -17.49
C LEU A 39 -5.50 -21.44 -16.66
N TRP A 40 -6.06 -22.67 -16.70
CA TRP A 40 -5.50 -23.84 -16.02
C TRP A 40 -4.11 -24.26 -16.52
N TYR A 41 -3.79 -23.97 -17.76
CA TYR A 41 -2.42 -24.15 -18.25
C TYR A 41 -1.42 -23.23 -17.56
N HIS A 42 -1.82 -21.99 -17.24
CA HIS A 42 -0.96 -20.99 -16.57
C HIS A 42 -0.96 -21.11 -15.04
N PHE A 43 -2.09 -21.50 -14.46
CA PHE A 43 -2.32 -21.63 -13.02
C PHE A 43 -3.15 -22.87 -12.75
N ARG A 44 -2.51 -23.94 -12.30
CA ARG A 44 -3.15 -25.26 -12.13
C ARG A 44 -4.23 -25.28 -11.07
N THR A 45 -4.08 -24.42 -10.05
CA THR A 45 -5.01 -24.28 -8.94
C THR A 45 -5.36 -22.82 -8.69
N ARG A 46 -6.39 -22.59 -7.90
CA ARG A 46 -6.72 -21.27 -7.37
C ARG A 46 -5.59 -20.71 -6.50
N ASP A 47 -4.97 -21.59 -5.72
CA ASP A 47 -3.87 -21.23 -4.83
C ASP A 47 -2.61 -20.79 -5.62
N ASP A 48 -2.33 -21.39 -6.78
CA ASP A 48 -1.26 -20.95 -7.66
C ASP A 48 -1.48 -19.51 -8.18
N LEU A 49 -2.73 -19.21 -8.56
CA LEU A 49 -3.11 -17.85 -8.99
C LEU A 49 -2.96 -16.84 -7.85
N ARG A 50 -3.45 -17.21 -6.66
CA ARG A 50 -3.33 -16.41 -5.44
C ARG A 50 -1.88 -16.18 -5.04
N ALA A 51 -1.05 -17.24 -5.02
CA ALA A 51 0.37 -17.15 -4.72
C ALA A 51 1.09 -16.20 -5.70
N ALA A 52 0.78 -16.27 -6.99
CA ALA A 52 1.33 -15.39 -8.00
C ALA A 52 0.91 -13.92 -7.81
N LEU A 53 -0.33 -13.67 -7.37
CA LEU A 53 -0.81 -12.32 -7.02
C LEU A 53 -0.12 -11.79 -5.75
N SER A 54 0.09 -12.63 -4.74
CA SER A 54 0.84 -12.27 -3.53
C SER A 54 2.30 -11.93 -3.83
N LEU A 55 2.94 -12.65 -4.75
CA LEU A 55 4.29 -12.34 -5.23
C LEU A 55 4.33 -11.02 -6.01
N ALA A 56 3.30 -10.73 -6.80
CA ALA A 56 3.19 -9.45 -7.50
C ALA A 56 3.05 -8.29 -6.50
N ALA A 57 2.20 -8.44 -5.47
CA ALA A 57 2.08 -7.47 -4.40
C ALA A 57 3.42 -7.23 -3.68
N ALA A 58 4.12 -8.29 -3.30
CA ALA A 58 5.42 -8.19 -2.64
C ALA A 58 6.46 -7.45 -3.50
N ARG A 59 6.43 -7.67 -4.84
CA ARG A 59 7.29 -6.95 -5.79
C ARG A 59 6.96 -5.45 -5.82
N ASP A 60 5.66 -5.10 -5.87
CA ASP A 60 5.21 -3.72 -5.98
C ASP A 60 5.51 -2.96 -4.67
N TYR A 61 5.36 -3.60 -3.51
CA TYR A 61 5.83 -3.05 -2.23
C TYR A 61 7.34 -2.82 -2.20
N ARG A 62 8.16 -3.78 -2.66
CA ARG A 62 9.62 -3.59 -2.72
C ARG A 62 10.02 -2.49 -3.69
N ALA A 63 9.31 -2.35 -4.81
CA ALA A 63 9.52 -1.23 -5.72
C ALA A 63 9.23 0.12 -5.05
N ALA A 64 8.18 0.19 -4.20
CA ALA A 64 7.89 1.38 -3.41
C ALA A 64 8.98 1.66 -2.36
N LEU A 65 9.51 0.62 -1.70
CA LEU A 65 10.66 0.78 -0.78
C LEU A 65 11.90 1.31 -1.50
N ALA A 66 12.21 0.78 -2.67
CA ALA A 66 13.36 1.22 -3.47
C ALA A 66 13.23 2.68 -3.94
N GLN A 67 12.01 3.20 -4.15
CA GLN A 67 11.78 4.61 -4.46
C GLN A 67 12.12 5.56 -3.30
N ALA A 68 12.16 5.04 -2.08
CA ALA A 68 12.59 5.77 -0.90
C ALA A 68 14.12 5.81 -0.73
N ASP A 69 14.85 5.08 -1.57
CA ASP A 69 16.31 5.12 -1.63
C ASP A 69 16.79 6.25 -2.58
N GLY A 70 18.05 6.65 -2.41
CA GLY A 70 18.67 7.61 -3.31
C GLY A 70 19.03 8.94 -2.64
N PRO A 71 19.55 9.91 -3.41
CA PRO A 71 20.14 11.13 -2.89
C PRO A 71 19.12 12.24 -2.59
N ALA A 72 17.82 12.00 -2.72
CA ALA A 72 16.79 12.98 -2.43
C ALA A 72 16.72 13.30 -0.92
N PRO A 73 16.24 14.50 -0.52
CA PRO A 73 16.01 14.87 0.88
C PRO A 73 15.14 13.83 1.62
N ALA A 74 15.33 13.67 2.94
CA ALA A 74 14.58 12.70 3.73
C ALA A 74 13.06 12.94 3.66
N THR A 75 12.62 14.18 3.61
CA THR A 75 11.21 14.58 3.43
C THR A 75 10.64 14.02 2.13
N GLU A 76 11.32 14.18 1.01
CA GLU A 76 10.87 13.67 -0.28
C GLU A 76 10.85 12.13 -0.31
N ARG A 77 11.88 11.49 0.23
CA ARG A 77 11.95 10.02 0.33
C ARG A 77 10.83 9.46 1.21
N TYR A 78 10.52 10.13 2.33
CA TYR A 78 9.40 9.76 3.19
C TYR A 78 8.05 9.85 2.46
N VAL A 79 7.82 10.91 1.68
CA VAL A 79 6.59 11.08 0.89
C VAL A 79 6.49 9.99 -0.19
N ARG A 80 7.55 9.75 -0.95
CA ARG A 80 7.62 8.68 -1.96
C ARG A 80 7.34 7.30 -1.36
N TYR A 81 7.98 6.99 -0.23
CA TYR A 81 7.74 5.76 0.51
C TYR A 81 6.27 5.61 0.90
N THR A 82 5.70 6.64 1.51
CA THR A 82 4.31 6.58 2.01
C THR A 82 3.33 6.42 0.86
N LEU A 83 3.44 7.23 -0.19
CA LEU A 83 2.56 7.17 -1.34
C LEU A 83 2.71 5.85 -2.10
N GLY A 84 3.94 5.39 -2.32
CA GLY A 84 4.22 4.14 -3.01
C GLY A 84 3.67 2.93 -2.28
N THR A 85 3.85 2.86 -0.96
CA THR A 85 3.32 1.75 -0.15
C THR A 85 1.79 1.77 -0.05
N MET A 86 1.18 2.96 0.07
CA MET A 86 -0.28 3.09 0.04
C MET A 86 -0.87 2.74 -1.32
N ARG A 87 -0.19 3.08 -2.41
CA ARG A 87 -0.58 2.67 -3.75
C ARG A 87 -0.51 1.15 -3.92
N ALA A 88 0.60 0.52 -3.52
CA ALA A 88 0.71 -0.93 -3.56
C ALA A 88 -0.39 -1.62 -2.72
N MET A 89 -0.72 -1.05 -1.56
CA MET A 89 -1.80 -1.54 -0.72
C MET A 89 -3.18 -1.40 -1.38
N TRP A 90 -3.44 -0.27 -2.05
CA TRP A 90 -4.67 -0.07 -2.84
C TRP A 90 -4.78 -1.05 -4.00
N ASP A 91 -3.71 -1.21 -4.77
CA ASP A 91 -3.69 -2.08 -5.95
C ASP A 91 -3.86 -3.56 -5.60
N HIS A 92 -3.55 -3.96 -4.38
CA HIS A 92 -3.67 -5.32 -3.87
C HIS A 92 -4.59 -5.42 -2.65
N ARG A 93 -5.62 -4.56 -2.55
CA ARG A 93 -6.47 -4.44 -1.35
C ARG A 93 -7.25 -5.72 -1.01
N PHE A 94 -7.54 -6.58 -2.00
CA PHE A 94 -8.15 -7.88 -1.75
C PHE A 94 -7.35 -8.74 -0.74
N LEU A 95 -6.02 -8.57 -0.66
CA LEU A 95 -5.17 -9.25 0.32
C LEU A 95 -5.39 -8.76 1.76
N THR A 96 -5.95 -7.56 1.93
CA THR A 96 -6.28 -7.01 3.26
C THR A 96 -7.63 -7.51 3.78
N GLU A 97 -8.49 -8.00 2.90
CA GLU A 97 -9.84 -8.47 3.24
C GLU A 97 -9.81 -9.90 3.78
N ASP A 98 -8.82 -10.72 3.38
CA ASP A 98 -8.69 -12.10 3.80
C ASP A 98 -7.82 -12.24 5.06
N ALA A 99 -8.42 -12.71 6.14
CA ALA A 99 -7.72 -12.96 7.41
C ALA A 99 -6.61 -14.02 7.28
N ALA A 100 -6.75 -15.00 6.39
CA ALA A 100 -5.69 -16.00 6.14
C ALA A 100 -4.53 -15.38 5.37
N ALA A 101 -4.80 -14.56 4.35
CA ALA A 101 -3.77 -13.82 3.62
C ALA A 101 -3.02 -12.84 4.53
N ARG A 102 -3.73 -12.16 5.44
CA ARG A 102 -3.10 -11.28 6.44
C ARG A 102 -2.15 -12.04 7.35
N ARG A 103 -2.55 -13.22 7.85
CA ARG A 103 -1.68 -14.08 8.68
C ARG A 103 -0.47 -14.59 7.91
N ALA A 104 -0.64 -15.03 6.67
CA ALA A 104 0.46 -15.50 5.83
C ALA A 104 1.46 -14.37 5.53
N SER A 105 0.98 -13.14 5.28
CA SER A 105 1.85 -11.98 5.01
C SER A 105 2.60 -11.51 6.26
N ALA A 106 2.04 -11.68 7.46
CA ALA A 106 2.70 -11.32 8.72
C ALA A 106 4.00 -12.10 8.94
N GLY A 107 4.12 -13.34 8.42
CA GLY A 107 5.33 -14.16 8.49
C GLY A 107 6.38 -13.86 7.41
N SER A 108 6.03 -13.09 6.37
CA SER A 108 6.86 -12.95 5.15
C SER A 108 8.15 -12.10 5.31
N GLY A 109 8.35 -11.44 6.44
CA GLY A 109 9.45 -10.48 6.63
C GLY A 109 9.23 -9.12 5.95
N LEU A 110 8.40 -9.04 4.89
CA LEU A 110 8.14 -7.81 4.15
C LEU A 110 7.56 -6.70 5.03
N MET A 111 6.71 -7.04 6.00
CA MET A 111 6.18 -6.05 6.94
C MET A 111 7.24 -5.46 7.86
N ARG A 112 8.19 -6.29 8.30
CA ARG A 112 9.33 -5.83 9.09
C ARG A 112 10.26 -4.94 8.26
N GLU A 113 10.48 -5.29 7.00
CA GLU A 113 11.25 -4.49 6.04
C GLU A 113 10.60 -3.11 5.84
N GLN A 114 9.28 -3.06 5.59
CA GLN A 114 8.52 -1.82 5.45
C GLN A 114 8.56 -0.96 6.71
N TYR A 115 8.30 -1.57 7.88
CA TYR A 115 8.36 -0.86 9.16
C TYR A 115 9.76 -0.33 9.47
N GLY A 116 10.80 -1.14 9.24
CA GLY A 116 12.18 -0.72 9.40
C GLY A 116 12.54 0.46 8.50
N ARG A 117 12.00 0.49 7.28
CA ARG A 117 12.21 1.61 6.35
C ARG A 117 11.50 2.88 6.82
N LEU A 118 10.24 2.75 7.28
CA LEU A 118 9.53 3.88 7.89
C LEU A 118 10.33 4.47 9.06
N ARG A 119 10.79 3.59 9.95
CA ARG A 119 11.59 3.99 11.12
C ARG A 119 12.86 4.75 10.71
N ALA A 120 13.62 4.19 9.77
CA ALA A 120 14.86 4.83 9.29
C ALA A 120 14.62 6.22 8.69
N LEU A 121 13.55 6.41 7.91
CA LEU A 121 13.19 7.72 7.35
C LEU A 121 12.78 8.72 8.42
N LEU A 122 12.09 8.28 9.46
CA LEU A 122 11.74 9.15 10.59
C LEU A 122 12.97 9.51 11.45
N ASP A 123 13.91 8.58 11.64
CA ASP A 123 15.18 8.84 12.32
C ASP A 123 16.02 9.87 11.54
N GLU A 124 16.06 9.79 10.21
CA GLU A 124 16.73 10.78 9.37
C GLU A 124 16.08 12.16 9.50
N LEU A 125 14.75 12.25 9.40
CA LEU A 125 14.00 13.50 9.61
C LEU A 125 14.26 14.10 11.00
N ALA A 126 14.33 13.27 12.03
CA ALA A 126 14.67 13.70 13.37
C ALA A 126 16.09 14.25 13.45
N GLY A 127 17.06 13.60 12.79
CA GLY A 127 18.44 14.06 12.67
C GLY A 127 18.58 15.38 11.92
N GLU A 128 17.69 15.67 10.98
CA GLU A 128 17.60 16.96 10.25
C GLU A 128 16.84 18.05 11.05
N GLY A 129 16.37 17.76 12.27
CA GLY A 129 15.64 18.69 13.13
C GLY A 129 14.20 18.96 12.68
N ALA A 130 13.58 18.00 11.98
CA ALA A 130 12.22 18.15 11.48
C ALA A 130 11.15 18.17 12.59
N PHE A 131 11.44 17.62 13.78
CA PHE A 131 10.48 17.51 14.89
C PHE A 131 10.75 18.55 15.99
N ALA A 132 9.65 19.16 16.50
CA ALA A 132 9.74 20.22 17.49
C ALA A 132 10.32 19.77 18.85
N SER A 133 10.04 18.54 19.29
CA SER A 133 10.50 17.97 20.56
C SER A 133 11.78 17.12 20.40
N GLY A 134 12.33 17.00 19.20
CA GLY A 134 13.56 16.27 18.92
C GLY A 134 13.40 14.76 18.67
N PRO A 135 14.50 13.98 18.73
CA PRO A 135 14.51 12.57 18.28
C PRO A 135 13.68 11.60 19.14
N ALA A 136 13.36 11.96 20.38
CA ALA A 136 12.62 11.08 21.30
C ALA A 136 11.21 10.71 20.80
N ASP A 137 10.62 11.53 19.90
CA ASP A 137 9.29 11.30 19.37
C ASP A 137 9.20 10.13 18.39
N VAL A 138 10.33 9.70 17.80
CA VAL A 138 10.32 8.66 16.74
C VAL A 138 9.90 7.29 17.28
N ASP A 139 10.20 6.97 18.54
CA ASP A 139 9.88 5.68 19.14
C ASP A 139 8.38 5.43 19.24
N ASP A 140 7.60 6.47 19.54
CA ASP A 140 6.14 6.40 19.60
C ASP A 140 5.51 6.74 18.24
N LEU A 141 6.15 7.60 17.47
CA LEU A 141 5.63 8.05 16.17
C LEU A 141 5.63 6.95 15.12
N ALA A 142 6.71 6.20 15.00
CA ALA A 142 6.81 5.16 13.98
C ALA A 142 5.71 4.10 14.10
N PRO A 143 5.44 3.51 15.29
CA PRO A 143 4.33 2.57 15.45
C PRO A 143 2.96 3.25 15.23
N ALA A 144 2.76 4.50 15.66
CA ALA A 144 1.51 5.23 15.46
C ALA A 144 1.20 5.40 13.96
N LEU A 145 2.16 5.93 13.18
CA LEU A 145 2.00 6.11 11.73
C LEU A 145 1.86 4.78 10.98
N TRP A 146 2.55 3.74 11.46
CA TRP A 146 2.42 2.39 10.90
C TRP A 146 1.02 1.83 11.11
N MET A 147 0.48 1.90 12.34
CA MET A 147 -0.84 1.41 12.70
C MET A 147 -1.93 2.12 11.92
N VAL A 148 -1.84 3.45 11.75
CA VAL A 148 -2.80 4.22 10.96
C VAL A 148 -2.95 3.63 9.55
N VAL A 149 -1.87 3.50 8.80
CA VAL A 149 -1.94 3.00 7.42
C VAL A 149 -2.30 1.52 7.37
N ARG A 150 -1.69 0.73 8.25
CA ARG A 150 -1.85 -0.74 8.24
C ARG A 150 -3.27 -1.18 8.55
N HIS A 151 -3.95 -0.47 9.46
CA HIS A 151 -5.30 -0.81 9.92
C HIS A 151 -6.39 0.12 9.38
N TRP A 152 -6.04 1.05 8.49
CA TRP A 152 -7.03 1.92 7.85
C TRP A 152 -8.13 1.15 7.09
N PRO A 153 -7.82 0.09 6.33
CA PRO A 153 -8.86 -0.73 5.69
C PRO A 153 -9.81 -1.38 6.69
N ASP A 154 -9.30 -1.84 7.83
CA ASP A 154 -10.12 -2.44 8.89
C ASP A 154 -11.03 -1.40 9.53
N HIS A 155 -10.52 -0.17 9.77
CA HIS A 155 -11.31 0.95 10.27
C HIS A 155 -12.47 1.29 9.32
N LEU A 156 -12.21 1.42 8.02
CA LEU A 156 -13.25 1.70 7.02
C LEU A 156 -14.34 0.62 7.05
N ARG A 157 -13.97 -0.65 7.12
CA ARG A 157 -14.90 -1.77 7.09
C ARG A 157 -15.66 -1.94 8.40
N GLU A 158 -14.95 -1.95 9.53
CA GLU A 158 -15.52 -2.37 10.82
C GLU A 158 -16.16 -1.23 11.60
N ILE A 159 -15.67 0.00 11.41
CA ILE A 159 -16.17 1.18 12.13
C ILE A 159 -17.09 2.03 11.25
N GLU A 160 -16.72 2.26 9.99
CA GLU A 160 -17.51 3.09 9.07
C GLU A 160 -18.50 2.28 8.20
N GLY A 161 -18.45 0.93 8.25
CA GLY A 161 -19.35 0.06 7.49
C GLY A 161 -19.11 0.08 5.97
N VAL A 162 -17.93 0.50 5.53
CA VAL A 162 -17.58 0.62 4.11
C VAL A 162 -17.13 -0.73 3.56
N ALA A 163 -17.99 -1.39 2.77
CA ALA A 163 -17.68 -2.68 2.16
C ALA A 163 -16.70 -2.56 0.98
N ALA A 164 -16.84 -1.50 0.16
CA ALA A 164 -15.99 -1.23 -0.99
C ALA A 164 -15.48 0.22 -0.91
N PRO A 165 -14.27 0.46 -0.41
CA PRO A 165 -13.76 1.81 -0.24
C PRO A 165 -13.50 2.48 -1.60
N THR A 166 -13.79 3.77 -1.66
CA THR A 166 -13.39 4.64 -2.78
C THR A 166 -11.94 5.11 -2.59
N PRO A 167 -11.26 5.58 -3.67
CA PRO A 167 -9.94 6.19 -3.56
C PRO A 167 -9.90 7.34 -2.53
N GLY A 168 -10.93 8.19 -2.50
CA GLY A 168 -11.01 9.30 -1.55
C GLY A 168 -11.09 8.82 -0.09
N GLN A 169 -11.87 7.78 0.19
CA GLN A 169 -11.90 7.17 1.53
C GLN A 169 -10.56 6.52 1.90
N TRP A 170 -9.89 5.91 0.93
CA TRP A 170 -8.54 5.37 1.13
C TRP A 170 -7.53 6.47 1.44
N ARG A 171 -7.61 7.58 0.71
CA ARG A 171 -6.76 8.76 0.89
C ARG A 171 -6.84 9.34 2.31
N ARG A 172 -8.00 9.31 2.97
CA ARG A 172 -8.16 9.81 4.33
C ARG A 172 -7.18 9.20 5.34
N GLY A 173 -6.72 7.95 5.13
CA GLY A 173 -5.66 7.35 5.94
C GLY A 173 -4.31 8.08 5.81
N PHE A 174 -3.99 8.56 4.62
CA PHE A 174 -2.82 9.42 4.42
C PHE A 174 -2.98 10.79 5.04
N ASP A 175 -4.15 11.41 4.87
CA ASP A 175 -4.45 12.73 5.46
C ASP A 175 -4.38 12.68 6.99
N LEU A 176 -4.79 11.57 7.61
CA LEU A 176 -4.64 11.35 9.04
C LEU A 176 -3.17 11.28 9.47
N LYS A 177 -2.29 10.65 8.69
CA LYS A 177 -0.83 10.69 8.94
C LYS A 177 -0.31 12.13 8.89
N LEU A 178 -0.73 12.89 7.88
CA LEU A 178 -0.33 14.31 7.78
C LEU A 178 -0.83 15.12 8.97
N ALA A 179 -2.04 14.86 9.46
CA ALA A 179 -2.58 15.53 10.64
C ALA A 179 -1.77 15.21 11.92
N ILE A 180 -1.28 13.98 12.08
CA ILE A 180 -0.37 13.61 13.18
C ILE A 180 0.95 14.35 13.04
N LEU A 181 1.58 14.31 11.86
CA LEU A 181 2.86 14.95 11.60
C LEU A 181 2.79 16.47 11.80
N ASN A 182 1.70 17.12 11.41
CA ASN A 182 1.48 18.55 11.62
C ASN A 182 1.54 18.97 13.10
N ARG A 183 1.25 18.05 14.03
CA ARG A 183 1.26 18.32 15.47
C ARG A 183 2.65 18.28 16.10
N ILE A 184 3.59 17.62 15.46
CA ILE A 184 4.89 17.30 16.04
C ILE A 184 6.08 17.85 15.23
N MET A 185 5.89 18.09 13.92
CA MET A 185 6.92 18.71 13.07
C MET A 185 7.03 20.21 13.34
N THR A 186 8.19 20.76 13.06
CA THR A 186 8.34 22.21 13.00
C THR A 186 7.50 22.79 11.86
N PRO A 187 7.00 24.03 11.95
CA PRO A 187 6.21 24.63 10.85
C PRO A 187 6.93 24.63 9.51
N ALA A 188 8.24 24.86 9.50
CA ALA A 188 9.05 24.88 8.29
C ALA A 188 9.13 23.49 7.65
N SER A 189 9.44 22.46 8.43
CA SER A 189 9.54 21.07 7.95
C SER A 189 8.18 20.51 7.51
N PHE A 190 7.10 20.89 8.17
CA PHE A 190 5.77 20.48 7.73
C PHE A 190 5.35 21.17 6.42
N ALA A 191 5.70 22.45 6.23
CA ALA A 191 5.47 23.16 4.96
C ALA A 191 6.25 22.51 3.80
N GLU A 192 7.50 22.10 4.03
CA GLU A 192 8.29 21.34 3.06
C GLU A 192 7.63 19.99 2.72
N LEU A 193 7.18 19.25 3.73
CA LEU A 193 6.45 18.01 3.55
C LEU A 193 5.21 18.21 2.65
N GLN A 194 4.42 19.25 2.92
CA GLN A 194 3.23 19.58 2.11
C GLN A 194 3.61 19.92 0.67
N ALA A 195 4.69 20.66 0.45
CA ALA A 195 5.19 20.98 -0.89
C ALA A 195 5.62 19.72 -1.64
N CYS A 196 6.32 18.79 -1.00
CA CYS A 196 6.68 17.50 -1.57
C CYS A 196 5.44 16.65 -1.94
N VAL A 197 4.43 16.64 -1.07
CA VAL A 197 3.16 15.94 -1.35
C VAL A 197 2.46 16.53 -2.58
N ALA A 198 2.40 17.86 -2.69
CA ALA A 198 1.79 18.54 -3.83
C ALA A 198 2.56 18.30 -5.15
N ALA A 199 3.89 18.28 -5.10
CA ALA A 199 4.75 18.07 -6.27
C ALA A 199 4.68 16.63 -6.81
N LEU A 200 4.53 15.64 -5.95
CA LEU A 200 4.47 14.23 -6.34
C LEU A 200 3.08 13.80 -6.84
N ASP A 201 2.16 14.75 -6.94
CA ASP A 201 0.80 14.54 -7.47
C ASP A 201 0.08 13.32 -6.85
N VAL A 202 -0.33 13.50 -5.62
CA VAL A 202 -1.12 12.52 -4.88
C VAL A 202 -2.44 12.17 -5.59
N ALA A 203 -2.89 13.00 -6.52
CA ALA A 203 -4.07 12.74 -7.37
C ALA A 203 -3.93 11.47 -8.24
N ARG A 204 -2.73 10.89 -8.40
CA ARG A 204 -2.57 9.57 -9.04
C ARG A 204 -3.15 8.40 -8.25
N LEU A 205 -3.53 8.58 -6.99
CA LEU A 205 -4.37 7.60 -6.29
C LEU A 205 -5.80 7.59 -6.85
N ASP A 206 -6.24 8.71 -7.44
CA ASP A 206 -7.58 8.87 -8.00
C ASP A 206 -7.67 8.45 -9.50
N ALA A 207 -6.54 8.27 -10.19
CA ALA A 207 -6.48 8.15 -11.67
C ALA A 207 -6.45 6.71 -12.20
N THR A 208 -6.95 5.71 -11.47
CA THR A 208 -7.12 4.35 -12.00
C THR A 208 -8.49 3.80 -11.59
N SER A 209 -9.50 4.35 -12.22
CA SER A 209 -10.81 3.70 -12.41
C SER A 209 -10.79 2.95 -13.72
#